data_22937a10c6c0f4c64dcef7676322faaf
#
_entry.id   22937a10c6c0f4c64dcef7676322faaf
#
_cell.length_a   1.000
_cell.length_b   1.000
_cell.length_c   1.000
_cell.angle_alpha   90.00
_cell.angle_beta   90.00
_cell.angle_gamma   90.00
#
_symmetry.space_group_name_H-M   'P 1'
#
loop_
_entity.id
_entity.type
_entity.pdbx_description
1 polymer ?
#
loop_
_entity_poly.entity_id
_entity_poly.type
_entity_poly.pdbx_seq_one_letter_code
_entity_poly.pdbx_strand_id
1 'polypeptide(L)'
;MKKVYILSFAALALSWSGCTKLNEDLHGQVGNGAVGSDDVAGLLAASYGAMVGPYQSPWNWSALQEVTSDEIIVPTRGGDWDDNGAWRALHLHKWAEDHQRISDVFKDLGTITYLSGDLLRYNPTKQQAAEARFLHAFAQFSILDGWGQVPYREPGESSTSVPKVRKAADEIDYLIDELNAILPDLPEGKANTIRANKDAARVLLMKIYLNKGAFLNRLTPTFDAADMGKVISLADDIATGGYALTDHYFDNFAPTNNILSTENIFTAQNIGGSPGSNLDEEWRCTLHYNQNPSGYNGFSTLSDFYNKFETSDTRRGGSYAGQTDVSGLQIGFLVGQQYDQDSVALKDRNGNSLAFDPMVSIIESNRNHLEIAGIRIVKYPVDYVNSGSKKPENDWVYYRYADVLLMKAEAMLRNGQGAAALTIVNTIRTKRGASALTTLSLDNLLDERGRELYWESFRRQDLIRFGKYLNPWQEKPTDDPKYLLFPIPDNQLGNPNLVQNPGY
;
A
#
# COMPACT_ATOMS: atom_id res chain seq x y z
N MET A 1 -71.14 -39.30 5.49
CA MET A 1 -69.91 -39.15 4.71
C MET A 1 -69.91 -37.97 3.72
N LYS A 2 -71.01 -37.21 3.50
CA LYS A 2 -71.04 -36.07 2.56
C LYS A 2 -70.66 -34.70 3.17
N LYS A 3 -70.54 -34.57 4.48
CA LYS A 3 -70.19 -33.29 5.14
C LYS A 3 -68.68 -33.09 5.35
N VAL A 4 -67.88 -34.14 5.26
CA VAL A 4 -66.40 -34.04 5.44
C VAL A 4 -65.69 -33.50 4.19
N TYR A 5 -66.23 -33.78 3.01
CA TYR A 5 -65.61 -33.33 1.73
C TYR A 5 -65.80 -31.81 1.45
N ILE A 6 -66.80 -31.18 2.02
CA ILE A 6 -67.06 -29.72 1.82
C ILE A 6 -66.10 -28.87 2.68
N LEU A 7 -65.70 -29.35 3.85
CA LEU A 7 -64.71 -28.65 4.70
C LEU A 7 -63.29 -28.77 4.13
N SER A 8 -62.95 -29.89 3.49
CA SER A 8 -61.64 -30.07 2.85
C SER A 8 -61.46 -29.21 1.59
N PHE A 9 -62.54 -28.89 0.86
CA PHE A 9 -62.46 -28.04 -0.32
C PHE A 9 -62.42 -26.53 0.04
N ALA A 10 -63.02 -26.12 1.14
CA ALA A 10 -62.96 -24.76 1.64
C ALA A 10 -61.56 -24.43 2.25
N ALA A 11 -60.83 -25.42 2.84
CA ALA A 11 -59.48 -25.24 3.34
C ALA A 11 -58.43 -25.14 2.21
N LEU A 12 -58.67 -25.74 1.05
CA LEU A 12 -57.75 -25.64 -0.10
C LEU A 12 -57.93 -24.38 -0.91
N ALA A 13 -59.08 -23.70 -0.82
CA ALA A 13 -59.32 -22.43 -1.53
C ALA A 13 -58.79 -21.19 -0.80
N LEU A 14 -58.45 -21.32 0.48
CA LEU A 14 -57.86 -20.23 1.30
C LEU A 14 -56.33 -20.12 1.23
N SER A 15 -55.67 -21.07 0.58
CA SER A 15 -54.20 -21.08 0.43
C SER A 15 -53.69 -20.37 -0.84
N TRP A 16 -54.57 -19.79 -1.67
CA TRP A 16 -54.15 -19.13 -2.92
C TRP A 16 -54.35 -17.60 -2.95
N SER A 17 -54.64 -16.97 -1.82
CA SER A 17 -54.70 -15.51 -1.72
C SER A 17 -53.48 -14.90 -1.01
N GLY A 18 -52.33 -15.48 -1.23
CA GLY A 18 -51.06 -14.83 -0.95
C GLY A 18 -50.71 -13.84 -2.05
N CYS A 19 -51.28 -12.62 -2.05
CA CYS A 19 -50.74 -11.52 -2.80
C CYS A 19 -49.42 -11.11 -2.16
N THR A 20 -48.33 -11.66 -2.61
CA THR A 20 -47.02 -11.15 -2.35
C THR A 20 -46.74 -9.99 -3.33
N LYS A 21 -47.10 -8.78 -2.97
CA LYS A 21 -46.23 -7.66 -3.28
C LYS A 21 -45.15 -7.69 -2.21
N LEU A 22 -44.09 -8.40 -2.46
CA LEU A 22 -42.80 -8.11 -1.84
C LEU A 22 -42.39 -6.74 -2.36
N ASN A 23 -42.63 -5.70 -1.59
CA ASN A 23 -41.79 -4.52 -1.65
C ASN A 23 -40.48 -4.98 -1.06
N GLU A 24 -39.52 -5.30 -1.91
CA GLU A 24 -38.15 -5.45 -1.53
C GLU A 24 -37.68 -4.06 -1.09
N ASP A 25 -37.74 -3.78 0.21
CA ASP A 25 -36.96 -2.69 0.79
C ASP A 25 -35.50 -3.11 0.69
N LEU A 26 -34.85 -2.70 -0.39
CA LEU A 26 -33.42 -2.85 -0.59
C LEU A 26 -32.70 -1.98 0.47
N HIS A 27 -32.50 -2.52 1.66
CA HIS A 27 -31.59 -1.98 2.67
C HIS A 27 -30.17 -2.05 2.12
N GLY A 28 -29.78 -1.06 1.30
CA GLY A 28 -28.44 -1.00 0.69
C GLY A 28 -28.36 -0.12 -0.55
N GLN A 29 -29.47 0.31 -1.11
CA GLN A 29 -29.48 1.40 -2.08
C GLN A 29 -30.09 2.64 -1.41
N VAL A 30 -29.28 3.68 -1.25
CA VAL A 30 -29.79 5.01 -0.93
C VAL A 30 -30.68 5.40 -2.12
N GLY A 31 -32.01 5.41 -1.92
CA GLY A 31 -32.96 5.85 -2.94
C GLY A 31 -32.64 7.29 -3.36
N ASN A 32 -33.08 7.71 -4.55
CA ASN A 32 -32.94 9.09 -5.05
C ASN A 32 -33.76 10.13 -4.25
N GLY A 33 -34.04 9.87 -2.96
CA GLY A 33 -34.51 10.87 -2.00
C GLY A 33 -33.37 11.80 -1.64
N ALA A 34 -33.68 13.03 -1.23
CA ALA A 34 -32.67 14.00 -0.81
C ALA A 34 -31.79 13.40 0.30
N VAL A 35 -30.55 13.01 -0.07
CA VAL A 35 -29.52 12.56 0.88
C VAL A 35 -29.11 13.80 1.66
N GLY A 36 -29.21 13.73 3.00
CA GLY A 36 -28.81 14.84 3.88
C GLY A 36 -27.30 15.06 3.87
N SER A 37 -26.85 16.20 4.35
CA SER A 37 -25.42 16.52 4.46
C SER A 37 -24.64 15.49 5.30
N ASP A 38 -25.27 14.93 6.32
CA ASP A 38 -24.68 13.92 7.21
C ASP A 38 -24.51 12.58 6.48
N ASP A 39 -25.41 12.24 5.56
CA ASP A 39 -25.30 11.04 4.73
C ASP A 39 -24.12 11.16 3.76
N VAL A 40 -23.91 12.35 3.16
CA VAL A 40 -22.74 12.61 2.29
C VAL A 40 -21.43 12.50 3.06
N ALA A 41 -21.38 13.02 4.28
CA ALA A 41 -20.21 12.86 5.14
C ALA A 41 -19.95 11.38 5.49
N GLY A 42 -21.01 10.61 5.73
CA GLY A 42 -20.93 9.15 5.94
C GLY A 42 -20.41 8.39 4.71
N LEU A 43 -20.88 8.75 3.50
CA LEU A 43 -20.40 8.15 2.24
C LEU A 43 -18.92 8.48 2.00
N LEU A 44 -18.49 9.70 2.32
CA LEU A 44 -17.07 10.08 2.22
C LEU A 44 -16.23 9.32 3.24
N ALA A 45 -16.69 9.17 4.48
CA ALA A 45 -16.02 8.35 5.48
C ALA A 45 -15.91 6.87 5.05
N ALA A 46 -16.95 6.32 4.43
CA ALA A 46 -16.92 4.97 3.86
C ALA A 46 -15.88 4.85 2.73
N SER A 47 -15.70 5.89 1.90
CA SER A 47 -14.68 5.93 0.85
C SER A 47 -13.25 5.90 1.44
N TYR A 48 -13.00 6.65 2.51
CA TYR A 48 -11.73 6.56 3.26
C TYR A 48 -11.57 5.20 3.94
N GLY A 49 -12.63 4.66 4.54
CA GLY A 49 -12.63 3.33 5.17
C GLY A 49 -12.31 2.21 4.19
N ALA A 50 -12.73 2.33 2.92
CA ALA A 50 -12.42 1.34 1.89
C ALA A 50 -10.92 1.25 1.55
N MET A 51 -10.12 2.27 1.87
CA MET A 51 -8.67 2.25 1.69
C MET A 51 -7.94 1.34 2.69
N VAL A 52 -8.56 1.03 3.84
CA VAL A 52 -7.93 0.20 4.89
C VAL A 52 -7.58 -1.18 4.36
N GLY A 53 -8.54 -1.84 3.70
CA GLY A 53 -8.36 -3.21 3.18
C GLY A 53 -7.15 -3.35 2.25
N PRO A 54 -7.10 -2.64 1.13
CA PRO A 54 -6.00 -2.79 0.19
C PRO A 54 -4.66 -2.24 0.69
N TYR A 55 -4.62 -1.13 1.43
CA TYR A 55 -3.38 -0.43 1.73
C TYR A 55 -2.80 -0.70 3.11
N GLN A 56 -3.63 -0.81 4.17
CA GLN A 56 -3.15 -1.05 5.54
C GLN A 56 -3.00 -2.54 5.85
N SER A 57 -2.53 -3.31 4.90
CA SER A 57 -2.39 -4.75 5.07
C SER A 57 -1.17 -5.25 4.32
N PRO A 58 -0.25 -5.98 4.97
CA PRO A 58 0.90 -6.58 4.30
C PRO A 58 0.48 -7.66 3.28
N TRP A 59 -0.79 -8.10 3.32
CA TRP A 59 -1.31 -9.18 2.49
C TRP A 59 -1.79 -8.74 1.09
N ASN A 60 -2.06 -7.44 0.89
CA ASN A 60 -2.77 -6.91 -0.28
C ASN A 60 -1.85 -6.05 -1.16
N TRP A 61 -2.12 -4.75 -1.31
CA TRP A 61 -1.32 -3.88 -2.17
C TRP A 61 0.16 -3.87 -1.79
N SER A 62 0.46 -3.84 -0.48
CA SER A 62 1.84 -3.92 0.01
C SER A 62 2.53 -5.21 -0.48
N ALA A 63 1.86 -6.38 -0.38
CA ALA A 63 2.42 -7.62 -0.91
C ALA A 63 2.72 -7.54 -2.41
N LEU A 64 1.84 -6.91 -3.20
CA LEU A 64 2.06 -6.77 -4.64
C LEU A 64 3.20 -5.81 -4.99
N GLN A 65 3.52 -4.85 -4.12
CA GLN A 65 4.61 -3.90 -4.33
C GLN A 65 5.95 -4.35 -3.74
N GLU A 66 5.92 -5.12 -2.66
CA GLU A 66 7.11 -5.44 -1.88
C GLU A 66 7.54 -6.90 -2.02
N VAL A 67 6.61 -7.88 -1.97
CA VAL A 67 6.97 -9.31 -2.13
C VAL A 67 7.41 -9.62 -3.57
N THR A 68 6.93 -8.84 -4.53
CA THR A 68 7.38 -8.92 -5.93
C THR A 68 8.64 -8.09 -6.19
N SER A 69 9.38 -7.70 -5.16
CA SER A 69 10.58 -6.86 -5.24
C SER A 69 11.79 -7.52 -4.57
N ASP A 70 12.91 -6.80 -4.54
CA ASP A 70 14.12 -7.20 -3.84
C ASP A 70 14.12 -6.89 -2.32
N GLU A 71 12.96 -6.47 -1.76
CA GLU A 71 12.85 -6.09 -0.35
C GLU A 71 12.30 -7.21 0.54
N ILE A 72 11.23 -7.91 0.11
CA ILE A 72 10.53 -8.89 0.94
C ILE A 72 10.51 -10.27 0.31
N ILE A 73 10.74 -11.27 1.15
CA ILE A 73 10.50 -12.68 0.86
C ILE A 73 9.55 -13.26 1.91
N VAL A 74 8.62 -14.10 1.47
CA VAL A 74 7.75 -14.88 2.36
C VAL A 74 8.06 -16.36 2.14
N PRO A 75 9.04 -16.92 2.88
CA PRO A 75 9.49 -18.28 2.65
C PRO A 75 8.47 -19.30 3.14
N THR A 76 8.31 -20.39 2.40
CA THR A 76 7.65 -21.58 2.91
C THR A 76 8.50 -22.19 4.00
N ARG A 77 8.00 -22.26 5.24
CA ARG A 77 8.71 -22.76 6.42
C ARG A 77 8.18 -24.13 6.81
N GLY A 78 8.71 -25.17 6.16
CA GLY A 78 8.17 -26.51 6.30
C GLY A 78 6.76 -26.61 5.72
N GLY A 79 5.72 -26.68 6.58
CA GLY A 79 4.32 -26.64 6.14
C GLY A 79 3.67 -25.26 6.28
N ASP A 80 4.29 -24.36 7.06
CA ASP A 80 3.77 -23.02 7.31
C ASP A 80 4.08 -22.08 6.12
N TRP A 81 3.19 -21.13 5.84
CA TRP A 81 3.36 -20.13 4.78
C TRP A 81 3.46 -20.70 3.36
N ASP A 82 2.97 -21.91 3.14
CA ASP A 82 2.90 -22.48 1.79
C ASP A 82 1.80 -21.81 0.96
N ASP A 83 0.62 -21.62 1.55
CA ASP A 83 -0.55 -21.00 0.92
C ASP A 83 -0.73 -21.41 -0.56
N ASN A 84 -0.61 -22.70 -0.84
CA ASN A 84 -0.62 -23.27 -2.20
C ASN A 84 0.40 -22.61 -3.15
N GLY A 85 1.52 -22.14 -2.63
CA GLY A 85 2.58 -21.47 -3.38
C GLY A 85 2.32 -20.01 -3.74
N ALA A 86 1.27 -19.39 -3.20
CA ALA A 86 0.89 -18.01 -3.56
C ALA A 86 2.04 -17.01 -3.31
N TRP A 87 2.71 -17.10 -2.16
CA TRP A 87 3.84 -16.22 -1.84
C TRP A 87 5.05 -16.45 -2.73
N ARG A 88 5.35 -17.73 -3.01
CA ARG A 88 6.44 -18.10 -3.93
C ARG A 88 6.16 -17.59 -5.34
N ALA A 89 4.90 -17.67 -5.78
CA ALA A 89 4.50 -17.16 -7.09
C ALA A 89 4.73 -15.65 -7.20
N LEU A 90 4.46 -14.87 -6.13
CA LEU A 90 4.76 -13.44 -6.12
C LEU A 90 6.27 -13.18 -6.16
N HIS A 91 7.05 -13.78 -5.27
CA HIS A 91 8.49 -13.51 -5.20
C HIS A 91 9.25 -13.97 -6.45
N LEU A 92 8.87 -15.13 -7.00
CA LEU A 92 9.51 -15.71 -8.19
C LEU A 92 8.96 -15.17 -9.52
N HIS A 93 8.00 -14.27 -9.49
CA HIS A 93 7.26 -13.79 -10.65
C HIS A 93 6.71 -14.96 -11.51
N LYS A 94 5.89 -15.80 -10.89
CA LYS A 94 5.26 -16.97 -11.52
C LYS A 94 3.75 -17.02 -11.26
N TRP A 95 3.15 -15.85 -11.08
CA TRP A 95 1.70 -15.75 -10.95
C TRP A 95 0.97 -15.97 -12.28
N ALA A 96 -0.26 -16.43 -12.19
CA ALA A 96 -1.20 -16.59 -13.29
C ALA A 96 -2.46 -15.74 -13.05
N GLU A 97 -3.40 -15.79 -13.97
CA GLU A 97 -4.62 -14.97 -14.01
C GLU A 97 -5.58 -15.24 -12.84
N ASP A 98 -5.48 -16.43 -12.25
CA ASP A 98 -6.28 -16.88 -11.11
C ASP A 98 -5.64 -16.59 -9.75
N HIS A 99 -4.51 -15.87 -9.71
CA HIS A 99 -3.82 -15.58 -8.46
C HIS A 99 -4.68 -14.73 -7.53
N GLN A 100 -5.12 -15.33 -6.41
CA GLN A 100 -6.14 -14.78 -5.52
C GLN A 100 -5.81 -13.36 -5.04
N ARG A 101 -4.57 -13.08 -4.59
CA ARG A 101 -4.19 -11.76 -4.07
C ARG A 101 -4.23 -10.68 -5.14
N ILE A 102 -3.84 -11.00 -6.38
CA ILE A 102 -3.92 -10.06 -7.51
C ILE A 102 -5.38 -9.73 -7.80
N SER A 103 -6.26 -10.73 -7.77
CA SER A 103 -7.70 -10.56 -7.95
C SER A 103 -8.35 -9.74 -6.83
N ASP A 104 -8.03 -10.04 -5.58
CA ASP A 104 -8.58 -9.34 -4.41
C ASP A 104 -8.21 -7.86 -4.43
N VAL A 105 -6.94 -7.54 -4.68
CA VAL A 105 -6.47 -6.15 -4.73
C VAL A 105 -7.12 -5.38 -5.88
N PHE A 106 -7.23 -5.97 -7.06
CA PHE A 106 -7.92 -5.34 -8.19
C PHE A 106 -9.37 -4.98 -7.85
N LYS A 107 -10.08 -5.92 -7.21
CA LYS A 107 -11.46 -5.73 -6.75
C LYS A 107 -11.55 -4.63 -5.67
N ASP A 108 -10.67 -4.65 -4.67
CA ASP A 108 -10.69 -3.70 -3.57
C ASP A 108 -10.42 -2.26 -4.04
N LEU A 109 -9.45 -2.08 -4.95
CA LEU A 109 -9.20 -0.80 -5.60
C LEU A 109 -10.42 -0.34 -6.41
N GLY A 110 -11.08 -1.27 -7.12
CA GLY A 110 -12.35 -1.02 -7.80
C GLY A 110 -13.46 -0.58 -6.85
N THR A 111 -13.49 -1.09 -5.62
CA THR A 111 -14.45 -0.67 -4.59
C THR A 111 -14.22 0.78 -4.17
N ILE A 112 -12.96 1.20 -3.98
CA ILE A 112 -12.65 2.60 -3.68
C ILE A 112 -13.10 3.52 -4.81
N THR A 113 -12.80 3.16 -6.07
CA THR A 113 -13.24 3.97 -7.23
C THR A 113 -14.76 4.08 -7.31
N TYR A 114 -15.47 3.00 -7.02
CA TYR A 114 -16.94 3.01 -7.02
C TYR A 114 -17.51 3.91 -5.92
N LEU A 115 -17.11 3.72 -4.66
CA LEU A 115 -17.66 4.46 -3.53
C LEU A 115 -17.36 5.97 -3.64
N SER A 116 -16.14 6.32 -4.00
CA SER A 116 -15.74 7.72 -4.17
C SER A 116 -16.41 8.39 -5.36
N GLY A 117 -16.62 7.65 -6.46
CA GLY A 117 -17.37 8.16 -7.63
C GLY A 117 -18.88 8.29 -7.38
N ASP A 118 -19.48 7.32 -6.68
CA ASP A 118 -20.94 7.31 -6.41
C ASP A 118 -21.37 8.47 -5.50
N LEU A 119 -20.51 8.87 -4.54
CA LEU A 119 -20.75 10.01 -3.66
C LEU A 119 -21.06 11.31 -4.45
N LEU A 120 -20.47 11.50 -5.61
CA LEU A 120 -20.63 12.71 -6.41
C LEU A 120 -22.08 12.96 -6.90
N ARG A 121 -22.93 11.93 -6.86
CA ARG A 121 -24.38 12.03 -7.20
C ARG A 121 -25.20 12.78 -6.14
N TYR A 122 -24.70 12.91 -4.92
CA TYR A 122 -25.47 13.34 -3.76
C TYR A 122 -25.19 14.79 -3.35
N ASN A 123 -24.81 15.64 -4.31
CA ASN A 123 -24.56 17.07 -4.11
C ASN A 123 -23.57 17.39 -2.96
N PRO A 124 -22.37 16.78 -2.95
CA PRO A 124 -21.37 17.09 -1.95
C PRO A 124 -20.97 18.57 -1.99
N THR A 125 -20.44 19.09 -0.88
CA THR A 125 -19.73 20.37 -0.91
C THR A 125 -18.52 20.29 -1.84
N LYS A 126 -17.99 21.44 -2.28
CA LYS A 126 -16.81 21.47 -3.15
C LYS A 126 -15.63 20.70 -2.55
N GLN A 127 -15.38 20.88 -1.26
CA GLN A 127 -14.31 20.15 -0.57
C GLN A 127 -14.59 18.64 -0.52
N GLN A 128 -15.81 18.20 -0.16
CA GLN A 128 -16.17 16.78 -0.16
C GLN A 128 -16.04 16.15 -1.54
N ALA A 129 -16.45 16.87 -2.58
CA ALA A 129 -16.30 16.43 -3.96
C ALA A 129 -14.80 16.32 -4.34
N ALA A 130 -13.99 17.30 -3.97
CA ALA A 130 -12.54 17.27 -4.24
C ALA A 130 -11.85 16.13 -3.51
N GLU A 131 -12.17 15.87 -2.25
CA GLU A 131 -11.64 14.73 -1.50
C GLU A 131 -12.05 13.39 -2.12
N ALA A 132 -13.32 13.21 -2.50
CA ALA A 132 -13.80 12.00 -3.15
C ALA A 132 -13.10 11.76 -4.50
N ARG A 133 -12.95 12.80 -5.32
CA ARG A 133 -12.24 12.76 -6.60
C ARG A 133 -10.74 12.45 -6.41
N PHE A 134 -10.13 12.94 -5.34
CA PHE A 134 -8.76 12.55 -4.98
C PHE A 134 -8.66 11.05 -4.66
N LEU A 135 -9.53 10.50 -3.81
CA LEU A 135 -9.54 9.09 -3.46
C LEU A 135 -9.77 8.20 -4.70
N HIS A 136 -10.67 8.66 -5.60
CA HIS A 136 -10.90 8.03 -6.88
C HIS A 136 -9.62 7.97 -7.73
N ALA A 137 -8.95 9.11 -7.92
CA ALA A 137 -7.71 9.20 -8.67
C ALA A 137 -6.57 8.38 -8.03
N PHE A 138 -6.48 8.36 -6.69
CA PHE A 138 -5.49 7.58 -5.95
C PHE A 138 -5.63 6.07 -6.22
N ALA A 139 -6.85 5.54 -6.17
CA ALA A 139 -7.11 4.14 -6.47
C ALA A 139 -6.90 3.81 -7.96
N GLN A 140 -7.33 4.69 -8.87
CA GLN A 140 -7.11 4.52 -10.31
C GLN A 140 -5.62 4.55 -10.67
N PHE A 141 -4.82 5.40 -10.03
CA PHE A 141 -3.36 5.39 -10.18
C PHE A 141 -2.76 4.03 -9.78
N SER A 142 -3.22 3.43 -8.69
CA SER A 142 -2.77 2.10 -8.28
C SER A 142 -3.18 1.00 -9.27
N ILE A 143 -4.40 1.08 -9.83
CA ILE A 143 -4.85 0.16 -10.89
C ILE A 143 -3.99 0.35 -12.15
N LEU A 144 -3.71 1.58 -12.55
CA LEU A 144 -2.83 1.88 -13.68
C LEU A 144 -1.42 1.30 -13.47
N ASP A 145 -0.85 1.47 -12.27
CA ASP A 145 0.47 0.94 -11.92
C ASP A 145 0.51 -0.59 -12.00
N GLY A 146 -0.50 -1.27 -11.45
CA GLY A 146 -0.54 -2.73 -11.41
C GLY A 146 -0.89 -3.37 -12.76
N TRP A 147 -1.91 -2.84 -13.45
CA TRP A 147 -2.56 -3.54 -14.58
C TRP A 147 -2.54 -2.78 -15.91
N GLY A 148 -2.20 -1.50 -15.93
CA GLY A 148 -2.10 -0.72 -17.17
C GLY A 148 -3.43 -0.40 -17.86
N GLN A 149 -4.54 -0.84 -17.30
CA GLN A 149 -5.91 -0.63 -17.79
C GLN A 149 -6.81 -0.33 -16.61
N VAL A 150 -7.60 0.75 -16.70
CA VAL A 150 -8.41 1.25 -15.59
C VAL A 150 -9.88 1.21 -15.94
N PRO A 151 -10.66 0.29 -15.35
CA PRO A 151 -12.12 0.30 -15.48
C PRO A 151 -12.71 1.50 -14.74
N TYR A 152 -13.69 2.17 -15.36
CA TYR A 152 -14.36 3.30 -14.75
C TYR A 152 -15.82 3.41 -15.17
N ARG A 153 -16.60 4.14 -14.39
CA ARG A 153 -17.93 4.62 -14.71
C ARG A 153 -17.99 6.11 -14.47
N GLU A 154 -18.80 6.80 -15.28
CA GLU A 154 -19.05 8.23 -15.02
C GLU A 154 -19.94 8.39 -13.78
N PRO A 155 -19.80 9.48 -13.03
CA PRO A 155 -20.71 9.80 -11.93
C PRO A 155 -22.17 9.74 -12.39
N GLY A 156 -23.00 8.96 -11.68
CA GLY A 156 -24.42 8.80 -12.02
C GLY A 156 -24.75 7.68 -13.00
N GLU A 157 -23.75 6.99 -13.58
CA GLU A 157 -24.01 5.74 -14.32
C GLU A 157 -24.48 4.63 -13.37
N SER A 158 -25.38 3.77 -13.87
CA SER A 158 -25.87 2.63 -13.10
C SER A 158 -24.72 1.72 -12.66
N SER A 159 -24.78 1.20 -11.44
CA SER A 159 -23.85 0.15 -10.96
C SER A 159 -23.89 -1.13 -11.80
N THR A 160 -24.95 -1.34 -12.55
CA THR A 160 -25.12 -2.50 -13.46
C THR A 160 -24.62 -2.22 -14.88
N SER A 161 -24.25 -0.97 -15.22
CA SER A 161 -23.65 -0.68 -16.53
C SER A 161 -22.28 -1.33 -16.66
N VAL A 162 -21.94 -1.75 -17.87
CA VAL A 162 -20.59 -2.29 -18.15
C VAL A 162 -19.57 -1.15 -18.01
N PRO A 163 -18.53 -1.30 -17.15
CA PRO A 163 -17.51 -0.26 -17.02
C PRO A 163 -16.78 0.00 -18.33
N LYS A 164 -16.56 1.27 -18.64
CA LYS A 164 -15.60 1.68 -19.67
C LYS A 164 -14.17 1.42 -19.19
N VAL A 165 -13.20 1.47 -20.08
CA VAL A 165 -11.78 1.23 -19.74
C VAL A 165 -10.92 2.32 -20.37
N ARG A 166 -10.10 3.01 -19.59
CA ARG A 166 -9.00 3.86 -20.08
C ARG A 166 -7.71 3.04 -20.14
N LYS A 167 -6.98 3.20 -21.23
CA LYS A 167 -5.61 2.69 -21.36
C LYS A 167 -4.62 3.70 -20.77
N ALA A 168 -3.36 3.30 -20.63
CA ALA A 168 -2.36 4.07 -19.91
C ALA A 168 -2.28 5.55 -20.33
N ALA A 169 -2.27 5.86 -21.63
CA ALA A 169 -2.18 7.25 -22.10
C ALA A 169 -3.39 8.08 -21.68
N ASP A 170 -4.60 7.56 -21.95
CA ASP A 170 -5.85 8.27 -21.64
C ASP A 170 -6.06 8.41 -20.13
N GLU A 171 -5.62 7.41 -19.35
CA GLU A 171 -5.73 7.47 -17.89
C GLU A 171 -4.75 8.47 -17.28
N ILE A 172 -3.52 8.55 -17.78
CA ILE A 172 -2.53 9.55 -17.35
C ILE A 172 -3.08 10.96 -17.55
N ASP A 173 -3.59 11.25 -18.75
CA ASP A 173 -4.14 12.57 -19.08
C ASP A 173 -5.32 12.89 -18.20
N TYR A 174 -6.26 11.95 -18.01
CA TYR A 174 -7.38 12.09 -17.10
C TYR A 174 -6.94 12.39 -15.66
N LEU A 175 -6.00 11.62 -15.11
CA LEU A 175 -5.54 11.81 -13.73
C LEU A 175 -4.87 13.17 -13.54
N ILE A 176 -4.10 13.64 -14.51
CA ILE A 176 -3.47 14.97 -14.47
C ILE A 176 -4.52 16.06 -14.46
N ASP A 177 -5.48 16.00 -15.39
CA ASP A 177 -6.57 17.00 -15.50
C ASP A 177 -7.44 17.01 -14.24
N GLU A 178 -7.80 15.83 -13.75
CA GLU A 178 -8.63 15.64 -12.56
C GLU A 178 -7.99 16.23 -11.30
N LEU A 179 -6.73 15.88 -11.04
CA LEU A 179 -6.01 16.38 -9.86
C LEU A 179 -5.78 17.90 -9.92
N ASN A 180 -5.48 18.46 -11.09
CA ASN A 180 -5.37 19.91 -11.24
C ASN A 180 -6.70 20.62 -11.01
N ALA A 181 -7.80 20.05 -11.46
CA ALA A 181 -9.12 20.62 -11.30
C ALA A 181 -9.60 20.67 -9.83
N ILE A 182 -9.22 19.69 -9.01
CA ILE A 182 -9.62 19.62 -7.59
C ILE A 182 -8.71 20.40 -6.65
N LEU A 183 -7.47 20.73 -7.05
CA LEU A 183 -6.48 21.40 -6.20
C LEU A 183 -7.02 22.64 -5.47
N PRO A 184 -7.79 23.57 -6.12
CA PRO A 184 -8.29 24.77 -5.45
C PRO A 184 -9.25 24.46 -4.29
N ASP A 185 -10.02 23.37 -4.39
CA ASP A 185 -11.09 23.01 -3.46
C ASP A 185 -10.62 22.08 -2.32
N LEU A 186 -9.39 21.58 -2.38
CA LEU A 186 -8.78 20.78 -1.30
C LEU A 186 -8.27 21.66 -0.16
N PRO A 187 -8.30 21.16 1.11
CA PRO A 187 -7.70 21.86 2.24
C PRO A 187 -6.17 21.95 2.12
N GLU A 188 -5.57 22.90 2.82
CA GLU A 188 -4.10 23.01 2.92
C GLU A 188 -3.49 21.78 3.59
N GLY A 189 -2.24 21.44 3.22
CA GLY A 189 -1.62 20.16 3.50
C GLY A 189 -1.40 19.84 4.98
N LYS A 190 -0.38 20.42 5.60
CA LYS A 190 0.20 19.97 6.88
C LYS A 190 -0.79 19.89 8.06
N ALA A 191 -1.82 20.72 8.09
CA ALA A 191 -2.83 20.72 9.15
C ALA A 191 -3.93 19.62 8.98
N ASN A 192 -3.93 18.89 7.87
CA ASN A 192 -4.98 17.96 7.49
C ASN A 192 -4.42 16.66 6.89
N THR A 193 -3.40 16.08 7.52
CA THR A 193 -2.72 14.88 6.98
C THR A 193 -3.63 13.67 6.85
N ILE A 194 -4.66 13.56 7.68
CA ILE A 194 -5.63 12.45 7.68
C ILE A 194 -6.73 12.59 6.61
N ARG A 195 -6.69 13.68 5.83
CA ARG A 195 -7.64 13.95 4.73
C ARG A 195 -6.87 14.24 3.46
N ALA A 196 -7.51 13.96 2.31
CA ALA A 196 -7.01 14.43 1.03
C ALA A 196 -6.81 15.95 1.09
N ASN A 197 -5.64 16.41 0.74
CA ASN A 197 -5.21 17.79 0.85
C ASN A 197 -4.39 18.20 -0.38
N LYS A 198 -4.10 19.48 -0.53
CA LYS A 198 -3.38 20.01 -1.69
C LYS A 198 -2.02 19.35 -1.89
N ASP A 199 -1.29 19.10 -0.81
CA ASP A 199 0.05 18.53 -0.92
C ASP A 199 -0.01 17.03 -1.26
N ALA A 200 -1.00 16.29 -0.76
CA ALA A 200 -1.26 14.92 -1.19
C ALA A 200 -1.59 14.84 -2.70
N ALA A 201 -2.39 15.77 -3.22
CA ALA A 201 -2.68 15.85 -4.65
C ALA A 201 -1.43 16.22 -5.47
N ARG A 202 -0.58 17.12 -4.98
CA ARG A 202 0.73 17.44 -5.60
C ARG A 202 1.67 16.23 -5.61
N VAL A 203 1.74 15.46 -4.51
CA VAL A 203 2.54 14.22 -4.48
C VAL A 203 2.03 13.20 -5.50
N LEU A 204 0.73 13.01 -5.62
CA LEU A 204 0.16 12.10 -6.62
C LEU A 204 0.47 12.58 -8.04
N LEU A 205 0.35 13.88 -8.34
CA LEU A 205 0.79 14.47 -9.61
C LEU A 205 2.28 14.23 -9.88
N MET A 206 3.16 14.39 -8.87
CA MET A 206 4.58 14.09 -9.00
C MET A 206 4.81 12.63 -9.38
N LYS A 207 4.10 11.69 -8.72
CA LYS A 207 4.19 10.26 -9.05
C LYS A 207 3.73 9.97 -10.46
N ILE A 208 2.66 10.60 -10.93
CA ILE A 208 2.15 10.45 -12.31
C ILE A 208 3.19 10.95 -13.32
N TYR A 209 3.68 12.19 -13.19
CA TYR A 209 4.68 12.74 -14.10
C TYR A 209 5.98 11.94 -14.11
N LEU A 210 6.46 11.50 -12.94
CA LEU A 210 7.70 10.74 -12.82
C LEU A 210 7.60 9.34 -13.44
N ASN A 211 6.43 8.69 -13.34
CA ASN A 211 6.20 7.35 -13.87
C ASN A 211 5.57 7.34 -15.27
N LYS A 212 5.21 8.48 -15.85
CA LYS A 212 4.51 8.57 -17.14
C LYS A 212 5.18 7.75 -18.23
N GLY A 213 6.48 7.91 -18.43
CA GLY A 213 7.21 7.14 -19.43
C GLY A 213 7.26 5.65 -19.15
N ALA A 214 7.30 5.25 -17.87
CA ALA A 214 7.23 3.85 -17.49
C ALA A 214 5.83 3.26 -17.72
N PHE A 215 4.76 4.01 -17.48
CA PHE A 215 3.40 3.55 -17.76
C PHE A 215 3.14 3.39 -19.26
N LEU A 216 3.72 4.25 -20.10
CA LEU A 216 3.60 4.18 -21.55
C LEU A 216 4.47 3.05 -22.16
N ASN A 217 5.64 2.80 -21.60
CA ASN A 217 6.53 1.71 -22.01
C ASN A 217 7.34 1.20 -20.80
N ARG A 218 6.86 0.12 -20.18
CA ARG A 218 7.48 -0.42 -18.97
C ARG A 218 8.82 -1.10 -19.22
N LEU A 219 9.05 -1.60 -20.43
CA LEU A 219 10.30 -2.29 -20.79
C LEU A 219 11.46 -1.30 -20.99
N THR A 220 11.15 -0.16 -21.59
CA THR A 220 12.13 0.90 -21.90
C THR A 220 11.56 2.27 -21.52
N PRO A 221 11.49 2.60 -20.21
CA PRO A 221 10.95 3.89 -19.76
C PRO A 221 11.74 5.07 -20.34
N THR A 222 11.01 6.09 -20.78
CA THR A 222 11.58 7.37 -21.21
C THR A 222 11.15 8.50 -20.28
N PHE A 223 11.92 9.57 -20.22
CA PHE A 223 11.67 10.68 -19.29
C PHE A 223 11.71 11.99 -20.05
N ASP A 224 10.57 12.65 -20.14
CA ASP A 224 10.44 13.95 -20.77
C ASP A 224 10.93 15.05 -19.86
N ALA A 225 11.72 16.00 -20.36
CA ALA A 225 12.30 17.06 -19.57
C ALA A 225 11.24 18.01 -18.97
N ALA A 226 10.12 18.23 -19.68
CA ALA A 226 9.03 19.07 -19.17
C ALA A 226 8.27 18.36 -18.05
N ASP A 227 8.02 17.04 -18.15
CA ASP A 227 7.43 16.25 -17.07
C ASP A 227 8.33 16.27 -15.83
N MET A 228 9.66 16.12 -16.00
CA MET A 228 10.62 16.25 -14.89
C MET A 228 10.60 17.66 -14.28
N GLY A 229 10.45 18.68 -15.10
CA GLY A 229 10.27 20.07 -14.65
C GLY A 229 9.01 20.25 -13.79
N LYS A 230 7.91 19.56 -14.13
CA LYS A 230 6.69 19.56 -13.31
C LYS A 230 6.91 18.91 -11.94
N VAL A 231 7.61 17.77 -11.88
CA VAL A 231 7.96 17.12 -10.60
C VAL A 231 8.76 18.08 -9.71
N ILE A 232 9.77 18.77 -10.25
CA ILE A 232 10.58 19.72 -9.50
C ILE A 232 9.72 20.87 -8.95
N SER A 233 8.88 21.48 -9.81
CA SER A 233 8.01 22.60 -9.41
C SER A 233 7.01 22.21 -8.32
N LEU A 234 6.36 21.06 -8.46
CA LEU A 234 5.41 20.55 -7.46
C LEU A 234 6.11 20.26 -6.10
N ALA A 235 7.34 19.75 -6.14
CA ALA A 235 8.13 19.55 -4.92
C ALA A 235 8.48 20.89 -4.25
N ASP A 236 8.77 21.93 -5.03
CA ASP A 236 9.02 23.27 -4.51
C ASP A 236 7.77 23.87 -3.85
N ASP A 237 6.60 23.67 -4.46
CA ASP A 237 5.32 24.08 -3.88
C ASP A 237 5.06 23.39 -2.53
N ILE A 238 5.27 22.07 -2.45
CA ILE A 238 5.11 21.28 -1.20
C ILE A 238 6.09 21.77 -0.13
N ALA A 239 7.32 22.11 -0.50
CA ALA A 239 8.33 22.60 0.45
C ALA A 239 7.89 23.88 1.18
N THR A 240 7.00 24.69 0.59
CA THR A 240 6.44 25.89 1.25
C THR A 240 5.50 25.55 2.41
N GLY A 241 4.99 24.32 2.48
CA GLY A 241 4.09 23.82 3.53
C GLY A 241 4.75 23.60 4.90
N GLY A 242 6.07 23.81 5.01
CA GLY A 242 6.79 23.71 6.29
C GLY A 242 7.06 22.28 6.75
N TYR A 243 7.15 21.32 5.83
CA TYR A 243 7.62 19.96 6.10
C TYR A 243 9.12 19.93 6.32
N ALA A 244 9.59 18.98 7.13
CA ALA A 244 11.01 18.77 7.39
C ALA A 244 11.27 17.28 7.64
N LEU A 245 12.50 16.82 7.39
CA LEU A 245 12.90 15.45 7.75
C LEU A 245 12.83 15.27 9.27
N THR A 246 12.08 14.31 9.73
CA THR A 246 11.91 13.99 11.15
C THR A 246 13.24 13.56 11.76
N ASP A 247 13.51 13.99 12.99
CA ASP A 247 14.80 13.78 13.67
C ASP A 247 15.08 12.29 13.88
N HIS A 248 14.10 11.56 14.41
CA HIS A 248 14.16 10.11 14.55
C HIS A 248 13.34 9.46 13.47
N TYR A 249 13.98 8.68 12.62
CA TYR A 249 13.34 8.08 11.44
C TYR A 249 12.01 7.36 11.74
N PHE A 250 11.98 6.55 12.81
CA PHE A 250 10.82 5.76 13.17
C PHE A 250 9.68 6.54 13.81
N ASP A 251 9.90 7.80 14.21
CA ASP A 251 8.84 8.68 14.70
C ASP A 251 7.78 8.97 13.62
N ASN A 252 8.15 8.83 12.34
CA ASN A 252 7.19 8.91 11.23
C ASN A 252 6.12 7.82 11.28
N PHE A 253 6.37 6.74 12.00
CA PHE A 253 5.56 5.53 12.05
C PHE A 253 5.07 5.18 13.47
N ALA A 254 5.43 5.97 14.47
CA ALA A 254 5.10 5.75 15.88
C ALA A 254 3.59 5.79 16.16
N PRO A 255 3.11 5.25 17.29
CA PRO A 255 1.70 5.36 17.69
C PRO A 255 1.17 6.80 17.69
N THR A 256 2.02 7.77 18.02
CA THR A 256 1.70 9.20 18.00
C THR A 256 2.34 9.93 16.82
N ASN A 257 2.47 9.27 15.67
CA ASN A 257 3.14 9.84 14.48
C ASN A 257 2.39 11.06 13.90
N ASN A 258 1.11 11.22 14.19
CA ASN A 258 0.33 12.43 13.91
C ASN A 258 0.88 13.69 14.64
N ILE A 259 1.65 13.50 15.72
CA ILE A 259 2.30 14.57 16.51
C ILE A 259 3.80 14.61 16.25
N LEU A 260 4.45 13.44 16.23
CA LEU A 260 5.91 13.34 16.18
C LEU A 260 6.48 13.59 14.78
N SER A 261 5.76 13.15 13.72
CA SER A 261 6.26 13.30 12.36
C SER A 261 6.17 14.73 11.86
N THR A 262 7.27 15.20 11.32
CA THR A 262 7.34 16.47 10.57
C THR A 262 7.29 16.23 9.05
N GLU A 263 7.22 14.95 8.63
CA GLU A 263 7.23 14.54 7.23
C GLU A 263 5.86 14.16 6.68
N ASN A 264 4.93 13.66 7.51
CA ASN A 264 3.68 13.08 7.04
C ASN A 264 2.82 14.10 6.28
N ILE A 265 2.44 13.75 5.06
CA ILE A 265 1.64 14.57 4.13
C ILE A 265 0.23 14.02 3.99
N PHE A 266 0.13 12.69 3.84
CA PHE A 266 -1.15 12.01 3.75
C PHE A 266 -1.08 10.69 4.52
N THR A 267 -2.02 10.52 5.45
CA THR A 267 -2.09 9.36 6.34
C THR A 267 -3.53 8.86 6.44
N ALA A 268 -3.71 7.59 6.78
CA ALA A 268 -5.00 7.11 7.28
C ALA A 268 -4.99 7.18 8.81
N GLN A 269 -5.94 7.89 9.38
CA GLN A 269 -6.09 7.96 10.82
C GLN A 269 -6.50 6.60 11.39
N ASN A 270 -5.75 6.14 12.37
CA ASN A 270 -6.11 5.02 13.22
C ASN A 270 -6.38 5.52 14.65
N ILE A 271 -7.41 4.98 15.29
CA ILE A 271 -7.78 5.35 16.65
C ILE A 271 -7.57 4.13 17.54
N GLY A 272 -6.70 4.27 18.53
CA GLY A 272 -6.33 3.19 19.42
C GLY A 272 -7.55 2.53 20.07
N GLY A 273 -7.60 1.20 20.02
CA GLY A 273 -8.71 0.40 20.53
C GLY A 273 -9.97 0.38 19.65
N SER A 274 -10.04 1.20 18.59
CA SER A 274 -11.22 1.30 17.71
C SER A 274 -11.08 0.40 16.46
N PRO A 275 -12.18 -0.16 15.93
CA PRO A 275 -12.14 -0.90 14.66
C PRO A 275 -11.75 0.02 13.50
N GLY A 276 -11.19 -0.56 12.42
CA GLY A 276 -10.85 0.17 11.19
C GLY A 276 -9.36 0.20 10.87
N SER A 277 -8.48 -0.34 11.73
CA SER A 277 -7.05 -0.53 11.44
C SER A 277 -6.72 -2.01 11.23
N ASN A 278 -5.77 -2.28 10.33
CA ASN A 278 -5.12 -3.58 10.16
C ASN A 278 -3.59 -3.47 10.38
N LEU A 279 -3.13 -2.38 10.93
CA LEU A 279 -1.71 -2.08 11.04
C LEU A 279 -0.96 -3.05 11.97
N ASP A 280 -1.64 -3.68 12.93
CA ASP A 280 -1.03 -4.71 13.75
C ASP A 280 -0.51 -5.91 12.92
N GLU A 281 -1.02 -6.14 11.74
CA GLU A 281 -0.52 -7.17 10.83
C GLU A 281 0.89 -6.85 10.31
N GLU A 282 1.30 -5.58 10.26
CA GLU A 282 2.64 -5.15 9.83
C GLU A 282 3.75 -5.73 10.69
N TRP A 283 3.57 -5.84 11.99
CA TRP A 283 4.54 -6.51 12.85
C TRP A 283 4.22 -7.99 13.07
N ARG A 284 2.94 -8.40 13.08
CA ARG A 284 2.56 -9.80 13.27
C ARG A 284 3.04 -10.71 12.14
N CYS A 285 3.02 -10.24 10.89
CA CYS A 285 3.46 -11.02 9.75
C CYS A 285 4.95 -11.36 9.81
N THR A 286 5.77 -10.58 10.49
CA THR A 286 7.23 -10.72 10.56
C THR A 286 7.72 -11.28 11.89
N LEU A 287 7.13 -10.90 13.04
CA LEU A 287 7.58 -11.30 14.35
C LEU A 287 7.42 -12.81 14.60
N HIS A 288 8.33 -13.35 15.42
CA HIS A 288 8.26 -14.73 15.84
C HIS A 288 7.17 -14.98 16.90
N TYR A 289 6.70 -16.21 17.02
CA TYR A 289 5.68 -16.66 17.98
C TYR A 289 6.03 -16.32 19.44
N ASN A 290 7.32 -16.34 19.80
CA ASN A 290 7.83 -16.10 21.14
C ASN A 290 8.31 -14.68 21.39
N GLN A 291 8.09 -13.76 20.46
CA GLN A 291 8.30 -12.33 20.68
C GLN A 291 7.04 -11.68 21.30
N ASN A 292 7.19 -10.49 21.82
CA ASN A 292 6.06 -9.70 22.35
C ASN A 292 5.95 -8.38 21.56
N PRO A 293 4.83 -8.15 20.80
CA PRO A 293 3.70 -9.07 20.63
C PRO A 293 4.07 -10.35 19.86
N SER A 294 3.32 -11.42 20.07
CA SER A 294 3.47 -12.65 19.31
C SER A 294 3.11 -12.44 17.84
N GLY A 295 3.95 -12.93 16.96
CA GLY A 295 3.75 -12.87 15.51
C GLY A 295 3.49 -14.22 14.87
N TYR A 296 3.51 -14.24 13.51
CA TYR A 296 3.22 -15.42 12.69
C TYR A 296 4.47 -16.02 12.03
N ASN A 297 5.63 -15.41 12.26
CA ASN A 297 6.93 -15.85 11.76
C ASN A 297 7.00 -16.03 10.23
N GLY A 298 6.38 -15.13 9.48
CA GLY A 298 6.25 -15.23 8.02
C GLY A 298 7.29 -14.41 7.27
N PHE A 299 7.01 -13.13 7.11
CA PHE A 299 7.73 -12.20 6.26
C PHE A 299 9.17 -11.96 6.75
N SER A 300 10.06 -11.84 5.79
CA SER A 300 11.48 -11.52 6.01
C SER A 300 11.96 -10.57 4.91
N THR A 301 13.04 -9.84 5.18
CA THR A 301 13.78 -9.16 4.12
C THR A 301 14.95 -10.00 3.64
N LEU A 302 15.43 -9.68 2.45
CA LEU A 302 16.58 -10.35 1.83
C LEU A 302 17.91 -9.77 2.37
N SER A 303 18.92 -10.60 2.53
CA SER A 303 20.24 -10.16 2.97
C SER A 303 20.90 -9.19 1.99
N ASP A 304 20.65 -9.34 0.68
CA ASP A 304 21.16 -8.44 -0.34
C ASP A 304 20.59 -7.02 -0.18
N PHE A 305 19.32 -6.90 0.20
CA PHE A 305 18.70 -5.61 0.50
C PHE A 305 19.23 -5.00 1.79
N TYR A 306 19.30 -5.80 2.88
CA TYR A 306 19.86 -5.37 4.17
C TYR A 306 21.29 -4.85 4.05
N ASN A 307 22.12 -5.51 3.23
CA ASN A 307 23.53 -5.14 3.03
C ASN A 307 23.72 -3.81 2.29
N LYS A 308 22.64 -3.18 1.75
CA LYS A 308 22.69 -1.84 1.19
C LYS A 308 22.82 -0.74 2.26
N PHE A 309 22.55 -1.05 3.53
CA PHE A 309 22.59 -0.09 4.64
C PHE A 309 23.97 -0.10 5.33
N GLU A 310 24.56 1.07 5.51
CA GLU A 310 25.75 1.24 6.32
C GLU A 310 25.44 0.94 7.80
N THR A 311 26.44 0.54 8.57
CA THR A 311 26.27 0.24 10.01
C THR A 311 25.86 1.46 10.83
N SER A 312 26.22 2.65 10.40
CA SER A 312 25.87 3.93 11.03
C SER A 312 24.47 4.42 10.64
N ASP A 313 23.82 3.80 9.63
CA ASP A 313 22.53 4.23 9.13
C ASP A 313 21.43 3.92 10.16
N THR A 314 20.83 4.98 10.71
CA THR A 314 19.80 4.87 11.76
C THR A 314 18.51 4.18 11.28
N ARG A 315 18.29 4.09 9.97
CA ARG A 315 17.16 3.36 9.38
C ARG A 315 17.28 1.85 9.56
N ARG A 316 18.49 1.35 9.89
CA ARG A 316 18.65 -0.07 10.31
C ARG A 316 17.91 -0.38 11.60
N GLY A 317 17.64 0.63 12.41
CA GLY A 317 16.96 0.48 13.67
C GLY A 317 17.89 0.25 14.86
N GLY A 318 17.34 -0.29 15.92
CA GLY A 318 17.98 -0.48 17.20
C GLY A 318 16.99 -0.35 18.35
N SER A 319 17.42 0.19 19.49
CA SER A 319 16.52 0.46 20.61
C SER A 319 15.57 1.61 20.29
N TYR A 320 14.30 1.46 20.68
CA TYR A 320 13.28 2.49 20.55
C TYR A 320 12.49 2.60 21.85
N ALA A 321 12.40 3.81 22.41
CA ALA A 321 11.70 4.06 23.66
C ALA A 321 10.20 3.72 23.56
N GLY A 322 9.64 3.13 24.60
CA GLY A 322 8.25 2.65 24.59
C GLY A 322 8.06 1.30 23.88
N GLN A 323 9.11 0.75 23.26
CA GLN A 323 9.09 -0.58 22.66
C GLN A 323 10.16 -1.49 23.27
N THR A 324 11.43 -1.11 23.17
CA THR A 324 12.53 -1.96 23.64
C THR A 324 12.56 -2.10 25.16
N ASP A 325 12.25 -1.03 25.87
CA ASP A 325 12.11 -1.03 27.33
C ASP A 325 10.86 -1.77 27.84
N VAL A 326 9.85 -1.98 27.00
CA VAL A 326 8.62 -2.72 27.36
C VAL A 326 8.74 -4.21 27.07
N SER A 327 9.44 -4.61 26.03
CA SER A 327 9.42 -6.01 25.55
C SER A 327 10.78 -6.56 25.11
N GLY A 328 11.83 -5.75 25.09
CA GLY A 328 13.14 -6.09 24.50
C GLY A 328 13.16 -6.00 22.96
N LEU A 329 12.00 -5.81 22.33
CA LEU A 329 11.90 -5.77 20.87
C LEU A 329 12.60 -4.52 20.30
N GLN A 330 13.56 -4.73 19.40
CA GLN A 330 14.20 -3.65 18.65
C GLN A 330 13.26 -3.15 17.53
N ILE A 331 13.51 -1.92 17.03
CA ILE A 331 12.87 -1.39 15.82
C ILE A 331 13.78 -1.60 14.61
N GLY A 332 13.23 -1.60 13.39
CA GLY A 332 13.96 -1.77 12.14
C GLY A 332 14.29 -3.22 11.85
N PHE A 333 15.52 -3.51 11.44
CA PHE A 333 15.94 -4.85 11.08
C PHE A 333 16.34 -5.66 12.31
N LEU A 334 15.71 -6.81 12.50
CA LEU A 334 16.00 -7.76 13.58
C LEU A 334 16.90 -8.85 13.03
N VAL A 335 18.15 -8.87 13.51
CA VAL A 335 19.20 -9.82 13.09
C VAL A 335 19.89 -10.39 14.34
N GLY A 336 20.28 -11.66 14.31
CA GLY A 336 20.95 -12.32 15.44
C GLY A 336 20.01 -12.57 16.62
N GLN A 337 20.60 -12.77 17.80
CA GLN A 337 19.86 -13.12 19.03
C GLN A 337 18.85 -12.05 19.43
N GLN A 338 17.63 -12.47 19.74
CA GLN A 338 16.57 -11.64 20.26
C GLN A 338 16.48 -11.78 21.78
N TYR A 339 16.03 -10.70 22.44
CA TYR A 339 15.98 -10.62 23.90
C TYR A 339 14.59 -10.10 24.36
N ASP A 340 14.24 -10.39 25.60
CA ASP A 340 13.11 -9.76 26.29
C ASP A 340 13.55 -8.46 26.99
N GLN A 341 12.61 -7.82 27.71
CA GLN A 341 12.83 -6.56 28.45
C GLN A 341 13.89 -6.68 29.57
N ASP A 342 14.10 -7.89 30.07
CA ASP A 342 15.08 -8.16 31.13
C ASP A 342 16.45 -8.58 30.56
N SER A 343 16.64 -8.42 29.25
CA SER A 343 17.84 -8.85 28.49
C SER A 343 18.10 -10.35 28.55
N VAL A 344 17.06 -11.16 28.80
CA VAL A 344 17.14 -12.61 28.72
C VAL A 344 16.99 -13.06 27.26
N ALA A 345 17.90 -13.90 26.80
CA ALA A 345 17.89 -14.42 25.45
C ALA A 345 16.62 -15.23 25.17
N LEU A 346 15.87 -14.82 24.15
CA LEU A 346 14.69 -15.55 23.70
C LEU A 346 15.05 -16.85 23.01
N LYS A 347 14.15 -17.81 23.07
CA LYS A 347 14.27 -19.13 22.44
C LYS A 347 13.16 -19.33 21.42
N ASP A 348 13.42 -20.16 20.41
CA ASP A 348 12.40 -20.67 19.49
C ASP A 348 11.48 -21.69 20.20
N ARG A 349 10.49 -22.21 19.50
CA ARG A 349 9.54 -23.21 20.04
C ARG A 349 10.20 -24.56 20.35
N ASN A 350 11.42 -24.81 19.82
CA ASN A 350 12.20 -26.02 20.06
C ASN A 350 13.18 -25.85 21.22
N GLY A 351 13.28 -24.65 21.81
CA GLY A 351 14.19 -24.33 22.91
C GLY A 351 15.59 -23.90 22.47
N ASN A 352 15.85 -23.74 21.17
CA ASN A 352 17.09 -23.19 20.64
C ASN A 352 17.10 -21.66 20.74
N SER A 353 18.26 -21.02 20.54
CA SER A 353 18.38 -19.57 20.48
C SER A 353 17.50 -18.98 19.39
N LEU A 354 16.67 -17.98 19.72
CA LEU A 354 15.94 -17.20 18.74
C LEU A 354 16.91 -16.15 18.15
N ALA A 355 17.76 -16.61 17.23
CA ALA A 355 18.77 -15.76 16.58
C ALA A 355 18.50 -15.72 15.08
N PHE A 356 17.90 -14.61 14.59
CA PHE A 356 17.53 -14.48 13.18
C PHE A 356 18.78 -14.50 12.29
N ASP A 357 18.80 -15.45 11.35
CA ASP A 357 19.87 -15.65 10.39
C ASP A 357 19.58 -14.84 9.11
N PRO A 358 20.52 -14.01 8.61
CA PRO A 358 20.34 -13.31 7.34
C PRO A 358 20.08 -14.20 6.13
N MET A 359 20.52 -15.47 6.19
CA MET A 359 20.24 -16.43 5.13
C MET A 359 18.77 -16.86 5.14
N VAL A 360 18.18 -16.90 3.95
CA VAL A 360 16.81 -17.36 3.75
C VAL A 360 16.69 -17.96 2.36
N SER A 361 15.98 -19.07 2.26
CA SER A 361 15.59 -19.70 0.99
C SER A 361 14.08 -19.57 0.79
N ILE A 362 13.63 -19.49 -0.45
CA ILE A 362 12.19 -19.42 -0.77
C ILE A 362 11.42 -20.62 -0.23
N ILE A 363 12.08 -21.78 -0.08
CA ILE A 363 11.57 -22.98 0.60
C ILE A 363 12.59 -23.38 1.65
N GLU A 364 12.25 -23.14 2.91
CA GLU A 364 13.05 -23.60 4.04
C GLU A 364 12.66 -25.03 4.42
N SER A 365 13.62 -25.93 4.33
CA SER A 365 13.43 -27.36 4.67
C SER A 365 14.22 -27.82 5.89
N ASN A 366 15.25 -27.07 6.30
CA ASN A 366 16.04 -27.38 7.48
C ASN A 366 15.24 -27.08 8.75
N ARG A 367 14.86 -28.13 9.50
CA ARG A 367 14.04 -28.02 10.71
C ARG A 367 14.62 -27.08 11.78
N ASN A 368 15.93 -26.98 11.87
CA ASN A 368 16.61 -26.12 12.85
C ASN A 368 16.69 -24.65 12.38
N HIS A 369 16.30 -24.37 11.13
CA HIS A 369 16.37 -23.05 10.53
C HIS A 369 15.01 -22.45 10.24
N LEU A 370 13.92 -23.25 10.29
CA LEU A 370 12.57 -22.81 9.93
C LEU A 370 12.13 -21.55 10.67
N GLU A 371 12.41 -21.46 11.95
CA GLU A 371 11.92 -20.36 12.80
C GLU A 371 12.81 -19.12 12.77
N ILE A 372 14.07 -19.26 12.36
CA ILE A 372 15.06 -18.19 12.42
C ILE A 372 15.54 -17.70 11.05
N ALA A 373 15.16 -18.38 9.94
CA ALA A 373 15.57 -17.99 8.58
C ALA A 373 15.09 -16.58 8.21
N GLY A 374 15.98 -15.76 7.71
CA GLY A 374 15.73 -14.42 7.18
C GLY A 374 15.63 -13.34 8.27
N ILE A 375 15.96 -12.12 7.87
CA ILE A 375 15.93 -10.91 8.70
C ILE A 375 14.47 -10.48 8.87
N ARG A 376 14.05 -10.13 10.10
CA ARG A 376 12.72 -9.59 10.37
C ARG A 376 12.73 -8.07 10.33
N ILE A 377 11.58 -7.46 10.09
CA ILE A 377 11.45 -5.99 10.08
C ILE A 377 10.31 -5.57 11.00
N VAL A 378 10.57 -4.52 11.77
CA VAL A 378 9.56 -3.75 12.49
C VAL A 378 9.66 -2.32 12.01
N LYS A 379 8.82 -1.92 11.04
CA LYS A 379 8.81 -0.57 10.48
C LYS A 379 8.01 0.39 11.34
N TYR A 380 6.82 -0.02 11.75
CA TYR A 380 5.95 0.72 12.65
C TYR A 380 6.25 0.30 14.09
N PRO A 381 6.65 1.21 14.99
CA PRO A 381 6.77 0.87 16.42
C PRO A 381 5.48 0.29 16.96
N VAL A 382 5.59 -0.74 17.77
CA VAL A 382 4.42 -1.43 18.34
C VAL A 382 3.71 -0.52 19.34
N ASP A 383 2.43 -0.36 19.18
CA ASP A 383 1.57 0.31 20.15
C ASP A 383 1.21 -0.65 21.31
N TYR A 384 2.03 -0.68 22.35
CA TYR A 384 1.79 -1.54 23.51
C TYR A 384 0.59 -1.12 24.34
N VAL A 385 0.12 0.11 24.26
CA VAL A 385 -1.09 0.57 24.95
C VAL A 385 -2.32 -0.13 24.39
N ASN A 386 -2.38 -0.28 23.06
CA ASN A 386 -3.52 -0.85 22.35
C ASN A 386 -3.26 -2.26 21.78
N SER A 387 -2.09 -2.85 22.00
CA SER A 387 -1.70 -4.14 21.41
C SER A 387 -2.64 -5.30 21.81
N GLY A 388 -3.22 -5.24 23.00
CA GLY A 388 -4.21 -6.22 23.46
C GLY A 388 -5.51 -6.22 22.65
N SER A 389 -5.93 -5.06 22.13
CA SER A 389 -7.11 -4.93 21.27
C SER A 389 -6.81 -5.25 19.81
N LYS A 390 -5.54 -5.34 19.41
CA LYS A 390 -5.06 -5.43 18.03
C LYS A 390 -5.47 -4.24 17.15
N LYS A 391 -5.66 -3.08 17.76
CA LYS A 391 -6.10 -1.85 17.10
C LYS A 391 -5.17 -0.71 17.49
N PRO A 392 -3.98 -0.63 16.86
CA PRO A 392 -2.98 0.39 17.15
C PRO A 392 -3.44 1.79 16.74
N GLU A 393 -2.82 2.79 17.36
CA GLU A 393 -3.07 4.22 17.11
C GLU A 393 -2.17 4.81 16.02
N ASN A 394 -1.13 4.10 15.59
CA ASN A 394 -0.25 4.58 14.52
C ASN A 394 -1.07 4.91 13.27
N ASP A 395 -1.01 6.14 12.77
CA ASP A 395 -1.57 6.46 11.46
C ASP A 395 -0.78 5.75 10.36
N TRP A 396 -1.49 5.14 9.41
CA TRP A 396 -0.87 4.56 8.22
C TRP A 396 -0.37 5.66 7.29
N VAL A 397 0.91 5.62 6.90
CA VAL A 397 1.54 6.66 6.08
C VAL A 397 1.43 6.30 4.60
N TYR A 398 0.70 7.13 3.82
CA TYR A 398 0.66 7.02 2.37
C TYR A 398 1.75 7.86 1.71
N TYR A 399 1.93 9.11 2.17
CA TYR A 399 2.90 10.04 1.61
C TYR A 399 3.63 10.81 2.70
N ARG A 400 4.93 10.94 2.55
CA ARG A 400 5.78 11.74 3.43
C ARG A 400 6.85 12.51 2.68
N TYR A 401 7.39 13.54 3.30
CA TYR A 401 8.25 14.54 2.66
C TYR A 401 9.58 13.97 2.11
N ALA A 402 10.15 12.94 2.71
CA ALA A 402 11.35 12.30 2.19
C ALA A 402 11.14 11.71 0.79
N ASP A 403 9.95 11.12 0.49
CA ASP A 403 9.64 10.66 -0.88
C ASP A 403 9.56 11.84 -1.86
N VAL A 404 8.97 12.99 -1.45
CA VAL A 404 8.96 14.23 -2.24
C VAL A 404 10.38 14.67 -2.60
N LEU A 405 11.28 14.67 -1.63
CA LEU A 405 12.69 15.05 -1.84
C LEU A 405 13.40 14.07 -2.79
N LEU A 406 13.18 12.77 -2.64
CA LEU A 406 13.78 11.75 -3.50
C LEU A 406 13.22 11.78 -4.93
N MET A 407 11.92 12.02 -5.09
CA MET A 407 11.32 12.24 -6.42
C MET A 407 11.87 13.51 -7.09
N LYS A 408 12.05 14.60 -6.33
CA LYS A 408 12.69 15.82 -6.82
C LYS A 408 14.13 15.55 -7.26
N ALA A 409 14.91 14.84 -6.43
CA ALA A 409 16.30 14.49 -6.75
C ALA A 409 16.38 13.64 -8.02
N GLU A 410 15.45 12.68 -8.20
CA GLU A 410 15.37 11.87 -9.42
C GLU A 410 15.09 12.72 -10.65
N ALA A 411 14.08 13.59 -10.60
CA ALA A 411 13.72 14.47 -11.68
C ALA A 411 14.87 15.42 -12.05
N MET A 412 15.56 15.97 -11.07
CA MET A 412 16.74 16.80 -11.27
C MET A 412 17.88 16.02 -11.92
N LEU A 413 18.17 14.80 -11.45
CA LEU A 413 19.23 13.96 -12.01
C LEU A 413 18.94 13.63 -13.47
N ARG A 414 17.68 13.25 -13.80
CA ARG A 414 17.25 12.96 -15.17
C ARG A 414 17.26 14.20 -16.08
N ASN A 415 17.12 15.40 -15.53
CA ASN A 415 17.24 16.69 -16.23
C ASN A 415 18.67 17.27 -16.24
N GLY A 416 19.69 16.47 -15.92
CA GLY A 416 21.09 16.90 -15.98
C GLY A 416 21.53 17.81 -14.82
N GLN A 417 20.73 17.95 -13.76
CA GLN A 417 21.03 18.78 -12.59
C GLN A 417 21.63 17.92 -11.45
N GLY A 418 22.60 17.06 -11.78
CA GLY A 418 23.15 16.06 -10.89
C GLY A 418 23.76 16.60 -9.59
N ALA A 419 24.40 17.78 -9.63
CA ALA A 419 24.98 18.39 -8.42
C ALA A 419 23.91 18.81 -7.40
N ALA A 420 22.80 19.40 -7.86
CA ALA A 420 21.68 19.76 -6.99
C ALA A 420 20.95 18.52 -6.45
N ALA A 421 20.75 17.50 -7.28
CA ALA A 421 20.20 16.21 -6.87
C ALA A 421 21.06 15.54 -5.79
N LEU A 422 22.38 15.53 -5.93
CA LEU A 422 23.32 14.99 -4.95
C LEU A 422 23.19 15.70 -3.60
N THR A 423 23.00 17.02 -3.60
CA THR A 423 22.82 17.80 -2.36
C THR A 423 21.57 17.33 -1.61
N ILE A 424 20.44 17.13 -2.31
CA ILE A 424 19.19 16.64 -1.70
C ILE A 424 19.40 15.25 -1.10
N VAL A 425 19.97 14.32 -1.85
CA VAL A 425 20.23 12.95 -1.40
C VAL A 425 21.14 12.94 -0.18
N ASN A 426 22.22 13.74 -0.19
CA ASN A 426 23.14 13.82 0.94
C ASN A 426 22.51 14.47 2.18
N THR A 427 21.54 15.38 2.02
CA THR A 427 20.75 15.91 3.15
C THR A 427 19.99 14.77 3.85
N ILE A 428 19.33 13.88 3.09
CA ILE A 428 18.64 12.72 3.66
C ILE A 428 19.64 11.77 4.31
N ARG A 429 20.70 11.38 3.60
CA ARG A 429 21.71 10.44 4.11
C ARG A 429 22.32 10.90 5.41
N THR A 430 22.77 12.16 5.46
CA THR A 430 23.36 12.74 6.67
C THR A 430 22.37 12.77 7.82
N LYS A 431 21.11 13.15 7.55
CA LYS A 431 20.02 13.13 8.56
C LYS A 431 19.79 11.73 9.14
N ARG A 432 20.00 10.69 8.32
CA ARG A 432 19.84 9.27 8.71
C ARG A 432 21.16 8.64 9.21
N GLY A 433 22.23 9.42 9.43
CA GLY A 433 23.52 8.92 9.95
C GLY A 433 24.35 8.15 8.94
N ALA A 434 23.96 8.14 7.65
CA ALA A 434 24.71 7.51 6.58
C ALA A 434 25.75 8.49 5.99
N SER A 435 26.84 7.96 5.40
CA SER A 435 27.89 8.75 4.77
C SER A 435 27.38 9.49 3.55
N ALA A 436 27.84 10.72 3.33
CA ALA A 436 27.55 11.47 2.12
C ALA A 436 28.20 10.82 0.89
N LEU A 437 27.46 10.79 -0.23
CA LEU A 437 27.98 10.37 -1.52
C LEU A 437 28.83 11.46 -2.15
N THR A 438 29.86 11.09 -2.90
CA THR A 438 30.67 12.02 -3.69
C THR A 438 30.09 12.29 -5.07
N THR A 439 29.34 11.34 -5.63
CA THR A 439 28.64 11.41 -6.90
C THR A 439 27.29 10.71 -6.78
N LEU A 440 26.34 11.11 -7.62
CA LEU A 440 25.01 10.49 -7.66
C LEU A 440 24.78 9.88 -9.05
N SER A 441 24.55 8.57 -9.08
CA SER A 441 24.03 7.83 -10.24
C SER A 441 22.57 7.46 -10.01
N LEU A 442 21.89 7.02 -11.07
CA LEU A 442 20.53 6.46 -10.94
C LEU A 442 20.52 5.21 -10.05
N ASP A 443 21.54 4.36 -10.11
CA ASP A 443 21.63 3.17 -9.25
C ASP A 443 21.79 3.55 -7.77
N ASN A 444 22.66 4.53 -7.46
CA ASN A 444 22.77 5.04 -6.09
C ASN A 444 21.46 5.65 -5.57
N LEU A 445 20.73 6.35 -6.45
CA LEU A 445 19.45 6.95 -6.09
C LEU A 445 18.37 5.88 -5.88
N LEU A 446 18.31 4.84 -6.70
CA LEU A 446 17.40 3.71 -6.51
C LEU A 446 17.66 3.00 -5.17
N ASP A 447 18.94 2.81 -4.82
CA ASP A 447 19.32 2.26 -3.51
C ASP A 447 18.93 3.18 -2.36
N GLU A 448 19.08 4.51 -2.53
CA GLU A 448 18.68 5.46 -1.50
C GLU A 448 17.16 5.51 -1.32
N ARG A 449 16.40 5.43 -2.42
CA ARG A 449 14.95 5.28 -2.35
C ARG A 449 14.56 4.00 -1.60
N GLY A 450 15.20 2.88 -1.88
CA GLY A 450 15.00 1.63 -1.13
C GLY A 450 15.31 1.80 0.35
N ARG A 451 16.48 2.39 0.71
CA ARG A 451 16.85 2.61 2.12
C ARG A 451 15.88 3.53 2.86
N GLU A 452 15.37 4.57 2.20
CA GLU A 452 14.45 5.51 2.85
C GLU A 452 13.02 4.97 2.93
N LEU A 453 12.53 4.31 1.88
CA LEU A 453 11.12 3.97 1.69
C LEU A 453 10.81 2.48 1.84
N TYR A 454 11.74 1.67 2.36
CA TYR A 454 11.50 0.23 2.53
C TYR A 454 10.22 -0.05 3.30
N TRP A 455 9.48 -1.06 2.88
CA TRP A 455 8.20 -1.46 3.46
C TRP A 455 7.12 -0.33 3.47
N GLU A 456 7.17 0.58 2.47
CA GLU A 456 6.16 1.64 2.26
C GLU A 456 5.41 1.48 0.93
N SER A 457 5.49 0.31 0.29
CA SER A 457 4.76 -0.07 -0.93
C SER A 457 5.17 0.70 -2.20
N PHE A 458 6.48 1.00 -2.37
CA PHE A 458 6.99 1.72 -3.54
C PHE A 458 8.01 0.95 -4.36
N ARG A 459 8.59 -0.14 -3.84
CA ARG A 459 9.78 -0.76 -4.44
C ARG A 459 9.56 -1.31 -5.84
N ARG A 460 8.46 -2.04 -6.08
CA ARG A 460 8.13 -2.55 -7.41
C ARG A 460 8.06 -1.43 -8.44
N GLN A 461 7.32 -0.36 -8.14
CA GLN A 461 7.18 0.80 -9.03
C GLN A 461 8.54 1.45 -9.33
N ASP A 462 9.38 1.61 -8.31
CA ASP A 462 10.73 2.14 -8.47
C ASP A 462 11.60 1.23 -9.36
N LEU A 463 11.63 -0.08 -9.10
CA LEU A 463 12.41 -1.03 -9.90
C LEU A 463 11.99 -1.04 -11.37
N ILE A 464 10.69 -0.94 -11.67
CA ILE A 464 10.17 -0.85 -13.05
C ILE A 464 10.65 0.47 -13.69
N ARG A 465 10.48 1.61 -13.02
CA ARG A 465 10.87 2.92 -13.52
C ARG A 465 12.38 3.06 -13.78
N PHE A 466 13.19 2.40 -12.96
CA PHE A 466 14.65 2.36 -13.13
C PHE A 466 15.12 1.23 -14.06
N GLY A 467 14.22 0.42 -14.64
CA GLY A 467 14.55 -0.67 -15.55
C GLY A 467 15.29 -1.83 -14.88
N LYS A 468 15.06 -2.07 -13.60
CA LYS A 468 15.73 -3.10 -12.79
C LYS A 468 14.82 -4.27 -12.38
N TYR A 469 13.53 -4.17 -12.58
CA TYR A 469 12.54 -5.13 -12.06
C TYR A 469 12.70 -6.54 -12.63
N LEU A 470 13.14 -6.67 -13.87
CA LEU A 470 13.37 -7.97 -14.52
C LEU A 470 14.75 -8.56 -14.23
N ASN A 471 15.63 -7.84 -13.55
CA ASN A 471 16.94 -8.34 -13.15
C ASN A 471 16.82 -9.44 -12.11
N PRO A 472 17.80 -10.34 -12.00
CA PRO A 472 17.85 -11.31 -10.92
C PRO A 472 18.18 -10.60 -9.61
N TRP A 473 17.64 -11.15 -8.50
CA TRP A 473 18.05 -10.86 -7.14
C TRP A 473 18.02 -12.15 -6.30
N GLN A 474 18.35 -12.06 -5.03
CA GLN A 474 18.37 -13.22 -4.14
C GLN A 474 17.06 -14.02 -4.24
N GLU A 475 17.18 -15.33 -4.47
CA GLU A 475 16.08 -16.29 -4.65
C GLU A 475 15.21 -16.07 -5.91
N LYS A 476 15.51 -15.11 -6.79
CA LYS A 476 14.76 -14.85 -8.01
C LYS A 476 15.69 -14.75 -9.24
N PRO A 477 15.46 -15.56 -10.31
CA PRO A 477 16.18 -15.44 -11.58
C PRO A 477 15.73 -14.24 -12.41
N THR A 478 16.33 -14.04 -13.58
CA THR A 478 15.90 -13.10 -14.61
C THR A 478 14.49 -13.46 -15.12
N ASP A 479 13.69 -12.44 -15.46
CA ASP A 479 12.27 -12.59 -15.79
C ASP A 479 11.88 -12.34 -17.23
N ASP A 480 10.64 -12.80 -17.55
CA ASP A 480 9.90 -12.44 -18.74
C ASP A 480 9.28 -11.03 -18.62
N PRO A 481 9.33 -10.18 -19.66
CA PRO A 481 8.71 -8.86 -19.67
C PRO A 481 7.22 -8.82 -19.33
N LYS A 482 6.47 -9.93 -19.46
CA LYS A 482 5.05 -9.97 -19.08
C LYS A 482 4.82 -9.58 -17.62
N TYR A 483 5.77 -9.89 -16.72
CA TYR A 483 5.67 -9.61 -15.29
C TYR A 483 5.80 -8.14 -14.91
N LEU A 484 6.07 -7.25 -15.88
CA LEU A 484 5.96 -5.80 -15.67
C LEU A 484 4.53 -5.32 -15.39
N LEU A 485 3.54 -6.13 -15.74
CA LEU A 485 2.12 -5.94 -15.40
C LEU A 485 1.57 -7.19 -14.71
N PHE A 486 0.62 -7.00 -13.83
CA PHE A 486 -0.21 -8.10 -13.36
C PHE A 486 -1.23 -8.51 -14.44
N PRO A 487 -1.66 -9.77 -14.49
CA PRO A 487 -2.75 -10.18 -15.36
C PRO A 487 -4.05 -9.50 -14.93
N ILE A 488 -4.92 -9.22 -15.91
CA ILE A 488 -6.31 -8.91 -15.59
C ILE A 488 -6.93 -10.20 -15.00
N PRO A 489 -7.50 -10.14 -13.78
CA PRO A 489 -8.05 -11.34 -13.16
C PRO A 489 -9.16 -11.98 -14.02
N ASP A 490 -9.17 -13.30 -14.15
CA ASP A 490 -10.13 -14.04 -14.96
C ASP A 490 -11.58 -13.65 -14.69
N ASN A 491 -11.93 -13.47 -13.43
CA ASN A 491 -13.27 -13.07 -12.99
C ASN A 491 -13.67 -11.65 -13.41
N GLN A 492 -12.74 -10.82 -13.92
CA GLN A 492 -12.98 -9.47 -14.42
C GLN A 492 -13.09 -9.42 -15.94
N LEU A 493 -12.63 -10.45 -16.65
CA LEU A 493 -12.70 -10.54 -18.12
C LEU A 493 -14.13 -10.71 -18.66
N GLY A 494 -15.12 -10.85 -17.77
CA GLY A 494 -16.53 -10.71 -18.12
C GLY A 494 -16.91 -9.29 -18.59
N ASN A 495 -16.09 -8.26 -18.30
CA ASN A 495 -16.18 -6.94 -18.90
C ASN A 495 -15.54 -6.97 -20.31
N PRO A 496 -16.34 -6.81 -21.40
CA PRO A 496 -15.82 -6.91 -22.77
C PRO A 496 -14.85 -5.77 -23.16
N ASN A 497 -14.75 -4.73 -22.33
CA ASN A 497 -13.82 -3.60 -22.56
C ASN A 497 -12.42 -3.85 -21.94
N LEU A 498 -12.28 -4.84 -21.06
CA LEU A 498 -10.99 -5.29 -20.54
C LEU A 498 -10.35 -6.31 -21.50
N VAL A 499 -9.06 -6.20 -21.68
CA VAL A 499 -8.27 -7.12 -22.50
C VAL A 499 -7.13 -7.66 -21.67
N GLN A 500 -6.90 -8.98 -21.72
CA GLN A 500 -5.80 -9.59 -20.98
C GLN A 500 -4.46 -8.94 -21.35
N ASN A 501 -3.61 -8.75 -20.37
CA ASN A 501 -2.27 -8.21 -20.59
C ASN A 501 -1.40 -9.18 -21.40
N PRO A 502 -0.49 -8.71 -22.27
CA PRO A 502 0.31 -9.56 -23.13
C PRO A 502 1.12 -10.60 -22.35
N GLY A 503 1.04 -11.85 -22.79
CA GLY A 503 1.79 -12.96 -22.19
C GLY A 503 1.01 -13.81 -21.18
N TYR A 504 -0.21 -13.37 -20.85
CA TYR A 504 -1.15 -14.12 -19.99
C TYR A 504 -2.28 -14.73 -20.80
#